data_c6b9c3c34ed2543dd65d8285dd35ecd2
#
_entry.id   c6b9c3c34ed2543dd65d8285dd35ecd2
#
_cell.length_a   1.000
_cell.length_b   1.000
_cell.length_c   1.000
_cell.angle_alpha   90.00
_cell.angle_beta   90.00
_cell.angle_gamma   90.00
#
_symmetry.space_group_name_H-M   'P 1'
#
loop_
_entity.id
_entity.type
_entity.pdbx_description
1 polymer ?
#
loop_
_entity_poly.entity_id
_entity_poly.type
_entity_poly.pdbx_seq_one_letter_code
_entity_poly.pdbx_strand_id
1 'polypeptide(L)'
;LYIVPFAGYYRMDRNHKGLYNNWIPNRIGNETLPSGHPQLLGGTFAVWNDETDIMHTGYAPYDIWGIISGSMDVLSQKLWGTAKAPDTFEQHRELVSSIGNAPRTNPLHKWKDSQPFTVKPSSLPQKLDKPALGPNYRLTMELELTAAPEGKEQVLLAAPEGELLAVMKDGTVGFRRDDSLEFSFGAKLPVGKKVKVEIVGEPEKTSLLLDGEPAGTAVLKNFSDKSKDFSDKFKHRPKVHRSTFILPLKELGSSFQGKVFHMNVQPL
;
A
#
# COMPACT_ATOMS: atom_id res chain seq x y z
N LEU A 1 -19.93 -2.52 32.53
CA LEU A 1 -19.11 -2.42 31.33
C LEU A 1 -19.91 -1.71 30.25
N TYR A 2 -19.65 -0.43 30.03
CA TYR A 2 -20.29 0.29 28.96
C TYR A 2 -19.40 0.23 27.73
N ILE A 3 -19.81 -0.52 26.75
CA ILE A 3 -19.22 -0.43 25.39
C ILE A 3 -20.07 0.57 24.66
N VAL A 4 -19.53 1.74 24.44
CA VAL A 4 -20.17 2.69 23.59
C VAL A 4 -19.69 2.49 22.19
N PRO A 5 -20.58 2.19 21.34
CA PRO A 5 -20.31 2.40 19.96
C PRO A 5 -20.48 3.86 19.71
N PHE A 6 -19.63 4.55 19.71
CA PHE A 6 -19.28 5.56 19.35
C PHE A 6 -19.75 6.14 18.27
N ALA A 7 -19.72 7.07 18.32
CA ALA A 7 -19.67 8.15 17.44
C ALA A 7 -19.65 7.78 15.98
N GLY A 8 -20.66 7.02 15.58
CA GLY A 8 -20.93 6.80 14.19
C GLY A 8 -19.79 6.14 13.42
N TYR A 9 -20.08 5.45 12.38
CA TYR A 9 -19.11 5.04 11.40
C TYR A 9 -18.37 6.26 10.85
N TYR A 10 -17.41 6.76 11.63
CA TYR A 10 -16.45 7.66 11.06
C TYR A 10 -15.71 6.84 10.03
N ARG A 11 -15.88 7.20 8.79
CA ARG A 11 -14.91 6.86 7.77
C ARG A 11 -13.60 7.47 8.20
N MET A 12 -12.81 6.68 8.88
CA MET A 12 -11.60 7.12 9.55
C MET A 12 -10.50 7.48 8.60
N ASP A 13 -10.74 7.22 7.32
CA ASP A 13 -9.80 7.36 6.25
C ASP A 13 -9.29 8.78 6.03
N ARG A 14 -9.98 9.81 6.51
CA ARG A 14 -9.59 11.18 6.11
C ARG A 14 -9.91 12.28 7.11
N ASN A 15 -10.46 11.97 8.26
CA ASN A 15 -10.85 13.02 9.21
C ASN A 15 -10.12 12.96 10.55
N HIS A 16 -8.81 12.70 10.51
CA HIS A 16 -7.98 12.70 11.72
C HIS A 16 -8.02 14.05 12.46
N LYS A 17 -8.08 15.16 11.71
CA LYS A 17 -8.24 16.51 12.27
C LYS A 17 -9.57 16.67 13.01
N GLY A 18 -10.66 16.18 12.41
CA GLY A 18 -11.97 16.22 13.08
C GLY A 18 -12.01 15.35 14.33
N LEU A 19 -11.38 14.17 14.29
CA LEU A 19 -11.22 13.30 15.45
C LEU A 19 -10.41 14.01 16.56
N TYR A 20 -9.30 14.64 16.19
CA TYR A 20 -8.47 15.39 17.14
C TYR A 20 -9.22 16.54 17.79
N ASN A 21 -9.94 17.33 17.03
CA ASN A 21 -10.60 18.53 17.52
C ASN A 21 -11.89 18.26 18.30
N ASN A 22 -12.66 17.23 17.91
CA ASN A 22 -14.05 17.09 18.36
C ASN A 22 -14.30 15.87 19.26
N TRP A 23 -13.46 14.83 19.18
CA TRP A 23 -13.67 13.65 20.01
C TRP A 23 -12.98 13.79 21.38
N ILE A 24 -13.71 13.45 22.42
CA ILE A 24 -13.20 13.37 23.81
C ILE A 24 -13.60 12.03 24.42
N PRO A 25 -12.68 11.34 25.13
CA PRO A 25 -12.92 9.98 25.62
C PRO A 25 -14.01 9.90 26.71
N ASN A 26 -14.26 10.97 27.41
CA ASN A 26 -15.23 11.04 28.50
C ASN A 26 -16.65 11.49 28.08
N ARG A 27 -16.92 11.59 26.78
CA ARG A 27 -18.26 11.94 26.26
C ARG A 27 -18.91 10.73 25.60
N ILE A 28 -20.16 10.49 25.94
CA ILE A 28 -21.00 9.40 25.42
C ILE A 28 -22.35 9.97 25.02
N GLY A 29 -22.58 10.12 23.73
CA GLY A 29 -23.78 10.79 23.24
C GLY A 29 -23.84 12.23 23.78
N ASN A 30 -24.90 12.55 24.53
CA ASN A 30 -25.09 13.83 25.16
C ASN A 30 -24.55 13.92 26.60
N GLU A 31 -24.05 12.81 27.14
CA GLU A 31 -23.52 12.73 28.50
C GLU A 31 -22.02 12.88 28.52
N THR A 32 -21.50 13.57 29.54
CA THR A 32 -20.07 13.75 29.76
C THR A 32 -19.70 13.38 31.19
N LEU A 33 -18.79 12.46 31.34
CA LEU A 33 -18.21 12.13 32.64
C LEU A 33 -17.13 13.16 33.02
N PRO A 34 -16.89 13.40 34.32
CA PRO A 34 -15.75 14.19 34.73
C PRO A 34 -14.42 13.58 34.19
N SER A 35 -13.47 14.44 33.87
CA SER A 35 -12.14 14.01 33.50
C SER A 35 -11.50 13.20 34.64
N GLY A 36 -10.88 12.06 34.32
CA GLY A 36 -10.30 11.16 35.31
C GLY A 36 -11.31 10.32 36.11
N HIS A 37 -12.57 10.27 35.68
CA HIS A 37 -13.58 9.43 36.32
C HIS A 37 -13.13 7.96 36.37
N PRO A 38 -13.20 7.29 37.57
CA PRO A 38 -12.62 5.96 37.74
C PRO A 38 -13.28 4.85 36.86
N GLN A 39 -14.46 5.09 36.36
CA GLN A 39 -15.13 4.16 35.43
C GLN A 39 -14.76 4.40 33.95
N LEU A 40 -14.03 5.45 33.65
CA LEU A 40 -13.50 5.69 32.31
C LEU A 40 -12.19 4.91 32.14
N LEU A 41 -12.28 3.69 31.64
CA LEU A 41 -11.14 2.77 31.54
C LEU A 41 -10.31 2.98 30.27
N GLY A 42 -10.84 3.69 29.28
CA GLY A 42 -10.17 3.91 27.98
C GLY A 42 -11.16 3.95 26.81
N GLY A 43 -10.65 3.68 25.65
CA GLY A 43 -11.43 3.60 24.40
C GLY A 43 -11.08 2.36 23.59
N THR A 44 -11.99 1.94 22.73
CA THR A 44 -11.80 0.82 21.81
C THR A 44 -11.79 1.36 20.39
N PHE A 45 -10.84 0.88 19.61
CA PHE A 45 -10.73 1.13 18.20
C PHE A 45 -10.96 -0.18 17.43
N ALA A 46 -11.89 -0.17 16.50
CA ALA A 46 -12.19 -1.34 15.68
C ALA A 46 -11.92 -1.04 14.19
N VAL A 47 -11.27 -1.98 13.53
CA VAL A 47 -11.09 -1.97 12.07
C VAL A 47 -12.04 -3.01 11.49
N TRP A 48 -13.02 -2.53 10.71
CA TRP A 48 -14.00 -3.38 10.07
C TRP A 48 -13.62 -3.56 8.60
N ASN A 49 -13.30 -4.77 8.22
CA ASN A 49 -12.85 -5.12 6.85
C ASN A 49 -13.92 -5.83 6.02
N ASP A 50 -15.13 -5.95 6.53
CA ASP A 50 -16.24 -6.67 5.92
C ASP A 50 -16.73 -6.06 4.59
N GLU A 51 -16.44 -4.80 4.35
CA GLU A 51 -16.80 -4.10 3.12
C GLU A 51 -15.64 -3.90 2.13
N THR A 52 -14.40 -4.28 2.45
CA THR A 52 -13.24 -4.00 1.59
C THR A 52 -13.31 -4.71 0.25
N ASP A 53 -13.79 -5.94 0.23
CA ASP A 53 -13.94 -6.71 -1.01
C ASP A 53 -15.08 -6.21 -1.91
N ILE A 54 -16.05 -5.54 -1.32
CA ILE A 54 -17.28 -5.12 -2.01
C ILE A 54 -17.13 -3.71 -2.57
N MET A 55 -16.53 -2.81 -1.82
CA MET A 55 -16.49 -1.39 -2.14
C MET A 55 -15.14 -0.88 -2.61
N HIS A 56 -14.08 -1.53 -2.18
CA HIS A 56 -12.71 -1.09 -2.38
C HIS A 56 -11.81 -2.28 -2.75
N THR A 57 -11.98 -2.78 -3.95
CA THR A 57 -11.11 -3.84 -4.46
C THR A 57 -9.67 -3.38 -4.53
N GLY A 58 -8.77 -4.23 -4.08
CA GLY A 58 -7.34 -4.00 -4.17
C GLY A 58 -6.71 -3.29 -2.97
N TYR A 59 -7.40 -3.13 -1.83
CA TYR A 59 -6.76 -2.68 -0.60
C TYR A 59 -5.70 -3.69 -0.15
N ALA A 60 -4.47 -3.22 0.00
CA ALA A 60 -3.38 -3.96 0.61
C ALA A 60 -3.29 -3.63 2.11
N PRO A 61 -2.59 -4.42 2.93
CA PRO A 61 -2.26 -4.07 4.31
C PRO A 61 -1.62 -2.68 4.43
N TYR A 62 -0.83 -2.29 3.44
CA TYR A 62 -0.28 -0.94 3.31
C TYR A 62 -1.35 0.15 3.30
N ASP A 63 -2.41 -0.03 2.52
CA ASP A 63 -3.52 0.94 2.43
C ASP A 63 -4.28 1.04 3.75
N ILE A 64 -4.57 -0.10 4.36
CA ILE A 64 -5.27 -0.17 5.65
C ILE A 64 -4.45 0.54 6.72
N TRP A 65 -3.15 0.25 6.79
CA TRP A 65 -2.27 0.92 7.74
C TRP A 65 -2.21 2.44 7.51
N GLY A 66 -2.12 2.87 6.27
CA GLY A 66 -2.15 4.30 5.91
C GLY A 66 -3.43 5.02 6.36
N ILE A 67 -4.55 4.30 6.34
CA ILE A 67 -5.85 4.82 6.78
C ILE A 67 -5.91 4.92 8.31
N ILE A 68 -5.52 3.88 9.04
CA ILE A 68 -5.76 3.77 10.48
C ILE A 68 -4.69 4.44 11.33
N SER A 69 -3.45 4.52 10.85
CA SER A 69 -2.31 4.99 11.66
C SER A 69 -2.54 6.38 12.26
N GLY A 70 -2.98 7.34 11.46
CA GLY A 70 -3.25 8.68 11.95
C GLY A 70 -4.39 8.76 12.97
N SER A 71 -5.37 7.87 12.89
CA SER A 71 -6.44 7.77 13.90
C SER A 71 -5.94 7.13 15.19
N MET A 72 -5.07 6.13 15.09
CA MET A 72 -4.43 5.50 16.26
C MET A 72 -3.57 6.50 17.03
N ASP A 73 -2.82 7.33 16.33
CA ASP A 73 -2.00 8.38 16.93
C ASP A 73 -2.85 9.38 17.72
N VAL A 74 -3.97 9.82 17.12
CA VAL A 74 -4.93 10.73 17.78
C VAL A 74 -5.56 10.07 19.01
N LEU A 75 -6.01 8.82 18.89
CA LEU A 75 -6.60 8.09 20.01
C LEU A 75 -5.60 7.89 21.14
N SER A 76 -4.39 7.51 20.79
CA SER A 76 -3.29 7.37 21.75
C SER A 76 -3.07 8.66 22.54
N GLN A 77 -2.97 9.80 21.85
CA GLN A 77 -2.84 11.11 22.50
C GLN A 77 -4.02 11.42 23.43
N LYS A 78 -5.24 11.11 23.01
CA LYS A 78 -6.47 11.41 23.76
C LYS A 78 -6.70 10.48 24.96
N LEU A 79 -6.28 9.22 24.86
CA LEU A 79 -6.50 8.21 25.91
C LEU A 79 -5.38 8.17 26.95
N TRP A 80 -4.14 8.39 26.50
CA TRP A 80 -2.95 8.38 27.36
C TRP A 80 -2.43 9.78 27.65
N GLY A 81 -3.09 10.79 27.11
CA GLY A 81 -2.65 12.18 27.12
C GLY A 81 -2.30 12.67 28.51
N THR A 82 -1.07 13.06 28.64
CA THR A 82 -0.60 13.79 29.81
C THR A 82 -1.15 15.21 29.78
N ALA A 83 -1.00 15.93 30.87
CA ALA A 83 -1.50 17.29 31.08
C ALA A 83 -1.11 18.33 30.00
N LYS A 84 -0.32 17.98 29.01
CA LYS A 84 0.14 18.88 27.95
C LYS A 84 0.05 18.24 26.56
N ALA A 85 -1.19 18.03 26.11
CA ALA A 85 -1.43 17.70 24.71
C ALA A 85 -1.09 18.90 23.80
N PRO A 86 -0.64 18.69 22.56
CA PRO A 86 -0.53 19.77 21.58
C PRO A 86 -1.84 20.52 21.39
N ASP A 87 -1.77 21.86 21.27
CA ASP A 87 -2.96 22.69 21.16
C ASP A 87 -3.68 22.54 19.83
N THR A 88 -2.94 22.18 18.78
CA THR A 88 -3.47 22.01 17.42
C THR A 88 -3.15 20.64 16.83
N PHE A 89 -3.97 20.24 15.85
CA PHE A 89 -3.73 19.00 15.10
C PHE A 89 -2.42 19.04 14.33
N GLU A 90 -2.03 20.19 13.83
CA GLU A 90 -0.77 20.40 13.11
C GLU A 90 0.43 20.12 14.03
N GLN A 91 0.44 20.68 15.24
CA GLN A 91 1.47 20.40 16.25
C GLN A 91 1.49 18.92 16.68
N HIS A 92 0.30 18.30 16.79
CA HIS A 92 0.22 16.86 17.05
C HIS A 92 0.88 16.04 15.93
N ARG A 93 0.65 16.40 14.67
CA ARG A 93 1.29 15.72 13.53
C ARG A 93 2.83 15.90 13.51
N GLU A 94 3.30 17.08 13.84
CA GLU A 94 4.74 17.35 13.97
C GLU A 94 5.36 16.49 15.07
N LEU A 95 4.70 16.40 16.23
CA LEU A 95 5.13 15.56 17.34
C LEU A 95 5.19 14.08 16.93
N VAL A 96 4.13 13.54 16.33
CA VAL A 96 4.07 12.15 15.84
C VAL A 96 5.17 11.89 14.82
N SER A 97 5.40 12.83 13.91
CA SER A 97 6.47 12.73 12.91
C SER A 97 7.86 12.72 13.54
N SER A 98 8.07 13.48 14.62
CA SER A 98 9.35 13.51 15.34
C SER A 98 9.63 12.24 16.15
N ILE A 99 8.58 11.62 16.70
CA ILE A 99 8.69 10.33 17.41
C ILE A 99 8.98 9.21 16.43
N GLY A 100 8.32 9.24 15.26
CA GLY A 100 8.45 8.22 14.23
C GLY A 100 7.82 6.88 14.61
N ASN A 101 8.20 5.83 13.88
CA ASN A 101 7.73 4.47 14.13
C ASN A 101 8.56 3.78 15.24
N ALA A 102 8.01 2.73 15.81
CA ALA A 102 8.74 1.87 16.72
C ALA A 102 10.06 1.38 16.11
N PRO A 103 11.12 1.18 16.92
CA PRO A 103 12.40 0.73 16.42
C PRO A 103 12.30 -0.52 15.54
N ARG A 104 13.01 -0.54 14.43
CA ARG A 104 13.03 -1.65 13.45
C ARG A 104 11.71 -1.91 12.72
N THR A 105 10.75 -0.99 12.78
CA THR A 105 9.53 -1.07 12.00
C THR A 105 9.51 -0.03 10.89
N ASN A 106 8.95 -0.39 9.76
CA ASN A 106 8.64 0.52 8.66
C ASN A 106 7.38 -0.01 7.95
N PRO A 107 6.21 0.04 8.63
CA PRO A 107 5.00 -0.64 8.14
C PRO A 107 4.47 -0.08 6.82
N LEU A 108 4.89 1.13 6.45
CA LEU A 108 4.55 1.74 5.17
C LEU A 108 5.67 1.60 4.13
N HIS A 109 6.73 0.85 4.43
CA HIS A 109 7.88 0.65 3.54
C HIS A 109 8.43 1.94 2.93
N LYS A 110 8.41 3.03 3.72
CA LYS A 110 8.89 4.34 3.28
C LYS A 110 10.41 4.33 3.12
N TRP A 111 10.89 5.15 2.23
CA TRP A 111 12.32 5.48 2.14
C TRP A 111 12.80 6.09 3.45
N LYS A 112 13.82 5.45 4.07
CA LYS A 112 14.44 6.00 5.28
C LYS A 112 15.49 7.05 4.96
N ASP A 113 16.20 6.87 3.84
CA ASP A 113 17.36 7.68 3.47
C ASP A 113 17.21 8.36 2.10
N SER A 114 16.07 8.25 1.46
CA SER A 114 15.74 8.89 0.16
C SER A 114 16.84 8.81 -0.92
N GLN A 115 17.71 7.82 -0.82
CA GLN A 115 18.83 7.66 -1.76
C GLN A 115 18.43 6.74 -2.90
N PRO A 116 18.47 7.21 -4.13
CA PRO A 116 18.36 6.37 -5.31
C PRO A 116 19.47 5.31 -5.31
N PHE A 117 19.18 4.17 -5.87
CA PHE A 117 20.21 3.16 -6.08
C PHE A 117 20.14 2.54 -7.47
N THR A 118 21.28 2.08 -7.92
CA THR A 118 21.46 1.47 -9.24
C THR A 118 22.09 0.10 -9.09
N VAL A 119 21.62 -0.85 -9.91
CA VAL A 119 22.17 -2.20 -10.03
C VAL A 119 22.52 -2.45 -11.49
N LYS A 120 23.73 -2.98 -11.73
CA LYS A 120 24.15 -3.54 -13.02
C LYS A 120 24.38 -5.02 -12.80
N PRO A 121 23.41 -5.88 -13.08
CA PRO A 121 23.54 -7.30 -12.83
C PRO A 121 24.64 -7.92 -13.70
N SER A 122 25.46 -8.77 -13.11
CA SER A 122 26.45 -9.58 -13.84
C SER A 122 25.88 -10.92 -14.28
N SER A 123 24.89 -11.41 -13.53
CA SER A 123 24.17 -12.66 -13.80
C SER A 123 22.79 -12.63 -13.15
N LEU A 124 21.88 -13.49 -13.58
CA LEU A 124 20.60 -13.75 -12.95
C LEU A 124 20.51 -15.21 -12.52
N PRO A 125 19.86 -15.55 -11.40
CA PRO A 125 19.28 -14.62 -10.43
C PRO A 125 20.33 -13.87 -9.59
N GLN A 126 19.99 -12.67 -9.11
CA GLN A 126 20.85 -11.87 -8.24
C GLN A 126 20.12 -11.47 -6.96
N LYS A 127 20.76 -11.66 -5.81
CA LYS A 127 20.30 -11.10 -4.54
C LYS A 127 20.52 -9.60 -4.50
N LEU A 128 19.51 -8.85 -4.12
CA LEU A 128 19.58 -7.41 -3.94
C LEU A 128 19.73 -7.03 -2.48
N ASP A 129 19.13 -7.80 -1.58
CA ASP A 129 19.11 -7.61 -0.12
C ASP A 129 18.72 -6.18 0.31
N LYS A 130 17.86 -5.56 -0.48
CA LYS A 130 17.29 -4.25 -0.16
C LYS A 130 15.94 -4.43 0.54
N PRO A 131 15.58 -3.51 1.46
CA PRO A 131 14.24 -3.50 2.00
C PRO A 131 13.22 -3.22 0.90
N ALA A 132 12.04 -3.83 1.01
CA ALA A 132 10.92 -3.51 0.14
C ALA A 132 10.53 -2.03 0.27
N LEU A 133 10.03 -1.46 -0.82
CA LEU A 133 9.77 -0.04 -0.92
C LEU A 133 8.31 0.25 -1.24
N GLY A 134 7.65 0.97 -0.35
CA GLY A 134 6.29 1.48 -0.58
C GLY A 134 6.26 2.66 -1.54
N PRO A 135 5.05 3.05 -2.00
CA PRO A 135 4.91 4.26 -2.81
C PRO A 135 5.47 5.51 -2.06
N ASN A 136 6.00 6.49 -2.70
CA ASN A 136 6.08 6.82 -4.11
C ASN A 136 7.46 6.43 -4.66
N TYR A 137 7.51 5.62 -5.71
CA TYR A 137 8.76 5.22 -6.34
C TYR A 137 8.66 5.17 -7.86
N ARG A 138 9.82 5.28 -8.52
CA ARG A 138 10.04 4.94 -9.91
C ARG A 138 11.11 3.86 -10.00
N LEU A 139 10.75 2.71 -10.55
CA LEU A 139 11.68 1.68 -10.99
C LEU A 139 11.91 1.85 -12.48
N THR A 140 13.15 1.91 -12.92
CA THR A 140 13.54 1.91 -14.33
C THR A 140 14.47 0.73 -14.58
N MET A 141 14.19 -0.06 -15.61
CA MET A 141 15.02 -1.17 -16.03
C MET A 141 15.26 -1.13 -17.54
N GLU A 142 16.46 -1.47 -17.96
CA GLU A 142 16.76 -1.87 -19.32
C GLU A 142 16.91 -3.40 -19.35
N LEU A 143 16.08 -4.08 -20.12
CA LEU A 143 16.07 -5.54 -20.17
C LEU A 143 15.76 -6.06 -21.60
N GLU A 144 16.07 -7.33 -21.81
CA GLU A 144 15.72 -8.08 -23.01
C GLU A 144 15.12 -9.42 -22.59
N LEU A 145 13.88 -9.64 -22.95
CA LEU A 145 13.20 -10.93 -22.78
C LEU A 145 13.57 -11.84 -23.94
N THR A 146 14.21 -12.99 -23.67
CA THR A 146 14.66 -13.91 -24.72
C THR A 146 13.61 -14.92 -25.12
N ALA A 147 12.70 -15.28 -24.22
CA ALA A 147 11.60 -16.21 -24.48
C ALA A 147 10.41 -15.91 -23.56
N ALA A 148 9.21 -16.12 -24.07
CA ALA A 148 7.95 -16.02 -23.32
C ALA A 148 7.09 -17.27 -23.63
N PRO A 149 7.44 -18.45 -23.09
CA PRO A 149 6.65 -19.66 -23.31
C PRO A 149 5.23 -19.50 -22.79
N GLU A 150 4.26 -19.97 -23.55
CA GLU A 150 2.85 -19.88 -23.20
C GLU A 150 2.56 -20.51 -21.83
N GLY A 151 1.76 -19.83 -21.03
CA GLY A 151 1.35 -20.28 -19.70
C GLY A 151 2.44 -20.31 -18.63
N LYS A 152 3.68 -19.91 -18.94
CA LYS A 152 4.77 -19.87 -17.97
C LYS A 152 5.02 -18.46 -17.47
N GLU A 153 4.94 -18.30 -16.16
CA GLU A 153 5.26 -17.04 -15.49
C GLU A 153 6.78 -16.85 -15.39
N GLN A 154 7.20 -15.57 -15.43
CA GLN A 154 8.58 -15.19 -15.23
C GLN A 154 8.67 -14.04 -14.23
N VAL A 155 9.31 -14.32 -13.11
CA VAL A 155 9.49 -13.37 -12.01
C VAL A 155 10.71 -12.51 -12.27
N LEU A 156 10.51 -11.21 -12.26
CA LEU A 156 11.57 -10.22 -12.46
C LEU A 156 12.12 -9.69 -11.14
N LEU A 157 11.24 -9.39 -10.18
CA LEU A 157 11.62 -9.04 -8.80
C LEU A 157 10.78 -9.85 -7.82
N ALA A 158 11.38 -10.28 -6.72
CA ALA A 158 10.71 -11.02 -5.66
C ALA A 158 11.13 -10.59 -4.26
N ALA A 159 10.17 -10.61 -3.34
CA ALA A 159 10.35 -10.48 -1.90
C ALA A 159 9.08 -11.04 -1.19
N PRO A 160 9.06 -11.15 0.16
CA PRO A 160 7.85 -11.57 0.86
C PRO A 160 6.63 -10.67 0.61
N GLU A 161 6.85 -9.42 0.27
CA GLU A 161 5.80 -8.41 -0.02
C GLU A 161 5.15 -8.60 -1.39
N GLY A 162 5.71 -9.44 -2.25
CA GLY A 162 5.15 -9.77 -3.55
C GLY A 162 6.18 -10.04 -4.64
N GLU A 163 5.69 -10.08 -5.88
CA GLU A 163 6.47 -10.38 -7.08
C GLU A 163 6.12 -9.42 -8.22
N LEU A 164 7.13 -8.85 -8.89
CA LEU A 164 6.95 -8.21 -10.19
C LEU A 164 7.19 -9.26 -11.28
N LEU A 165 6.19 -9.46 -12.13
CA LEU A 165 6.17 -10.46 -13.18
C LEU A 165 6.46 -9.81 -14.54
N ALA A 166 7.59 -10.16 -15.14
CA ALA A 166 7.88 -9.79 -16.54
C ALA A 166 6.90 -10.45 -17.51
N VAL A 167 6.46 -11.68 -17.18
CA VAL A 167 5.49 -12.47 -17.95
C VAL A 167 4.55 -13.15 -16.96
N MET A 168 3.27 -12.84 -17.02
CA MET A 168 2.17 -13.54 -16.36
C MET A 168 1.70 -14.72 -17.24
N LYS A 169 0.82 -15.59 -16.73
CA LYS A 169 0.28 -16.75 -17.49
C LYS A 169 -0.35 -16.39 -18.83
N ASP A 170 -0.93 -15.19 -18.96
CA ASP A 170 -1.49 -14.68 -20.22
C ASP A 170 -0.47 -13.93 -21.09
N GLY A 171 0.79 -13.91 -20.66
CA GLY A 171 1.88 -13.24 -21.35
C GLY A 171 2.01 -11.74 -21.07
N THR A 172 1.13 -11.16 -20.26
CA THR A 172 1.22 -9.74 -19.91
C THR A 172 2.23 -9.45 -18.80
N VAL A 173 2.70 -8.22 -18.69
CA VAL A 173 3.44 -7.72 -17.53
C VAL A 173 2.48 -7.47 -16.38
N GLY A 174 2.88 -7.77 -15.15
CA GLY A 174 2.05 -7.52 -13.99
C GLY A 174 2.76 -7.73 -12.68
N PHE A 175 2.00 -7.85 -11.62
CA PHE A 175 2.54 -8.16 -10.29
C PHE A 175 1.56 -8.98 -9.46
N ARG A 176 2.11 -9.69 -8.48
CA ARG A 176 1.39 -10.41 -7.43
C ARG A 176 1.78 -9.83 -6.09
N ARG A 177 0.80 -9.57 -5.23
CA ARG A 177 1.02 -9.09 -3.86
C ARG A 177 1.09 -10.25 -2.88
N ASP A 178 1.46 -9.95 -1.63
CA ASP A 178 1.47 -10.89 -0.49
C ASP A 178 0.08 -11.46 -0.16
N ASP A 179 -1.00 -10.73 -0.48
CA ASP A 179 -2.40 -11.19 -0.37
C ASP A 179 -2.83 -12.12 -1.53
N SER A 180 -1.91 -12.51 -2.39
CA SER A 180 -2.12 -13.35 -3.58
C SER A 180 -2.99 -12.71 -4.67
N LEU A 181 -3.33 -11.43 -4.57
CA LEU A 181 -4.02 -10.72 -5.63
C LEU A 181 -3.05 -10.42 -6.79
N GLU A 182 -3.53 -10.68 -8.00
CA GLU A 182 -2.79 -10.48 -9.24
C GLU A 182 -3.30 -9.27 -10.01
N PHE A 183 -2.37 -8.46 -10.49
CA PHE A 183 -2.65 -7.26 -11.27
C PHE A 183 -1.89 -7.30 -12.58
N SER A 184 -2.55 -6.96 -13.69
CA SER A 184 -1.95 -6.87 -15.01
C SER A 184 -1.96 -5.45 -15.52
N PHE A 185 -0.89 -5.06 -16.21
CA PHE A 185 -0.84 -3.80 -16.96
C PHE A 185 -1.47 -3.90 -18.34
N GLY A 186 -1.86 -5.11 -18.79
CA GLY A 186 -2.43 -5.34 -20.12
C GLY A 186 -1.42 -5.32 -21.27
N ALA A 187 -0.17 -4.95 -21.01
CA ALA A 187 0.89 -4.89 -22.01
C ALA A 187 1.79 -6.12 -21.94
N LYS A 188 2.47 -6.43 -23.03
CA LYS A 188 3.45 -7.52 -23.16
C LYS A 188 4.83 -6.96 -23.46
N LEU A 189 5.88 -7.59 -22.94
CA LEU A 189 7.25 -7.27 -23.33
C LEU A 189 7.56 -7.85 -24.72
N PRO A 190 8.29 -7.12 -25.57
CA PRO A 190 8.79 -7.66 -26.84
C PRO A 190 9.86 -8.74 -26.55
N VAL A 191 9.79 -9.86 -27.29
CA VAL A 191 10.79 -10.94 -27.22
C VAL A 191 11.94 -10.64 -28.16
N GLY A 192 13.17 -10.90 -27.72
CA GLY A 192 14.40 -10.70 -28.51
C GLY A 192 14.74 -9.23 -28.79
N LYS A 193 14.17 -8.32 -28.04
CA LYS A 193 14.39 -6.88 -28.23
C LYS A 193 14.66 -6.21 -26.89
N LYS A 194 15.69 -5.37 -26.85
CA LYS A 194 15.97 -4.53 -25.67
C LYS A 194 14.87 -3.49 -25.51
N VAL A 195 14.36 -3.37 -24.29
CA VAL A 195 13.29 -2.43 -23.94
C VAL A 195 13.60 -1.74 -22.63
N LYS A 196 13.22 -0.47 -22.51
CA LYS A 196 13.22 0.27 -21.24
C LYS A 196 11.85 0.10 -20.58
N VAL A 197 11.84 -0.51 -19.41
CA VAL A 197 10.64 -0.73 -18.59
C VAL A 197 10.66 0.26 -17.43
N GLU A 198 9.59 1.01 -17.23
CA GLU A 198 9.43 1.87 -16.06
C GLU A 198 8.16 1.48 -15.32
N ILE A 199 8.28 1.25 -14.00
CA ILE A 199 7.15 1.05 -13.08
C ILE A 199 7.08 2.26 -12.17
N VAL A 200 5.93 2.92 -12.17
CA VAL A 200 5.64 4.08 -11.32
C VAL A 200 4.63 3.65 -10.26
N GLY A 201 5.09 3.54 -9.01
CA GLY A 201 4.26 3.17 -7.87
C GLY A 201 3.79 4.39 -7.10
N GLU A 202 2.50 4.67 -7.19
CA GLU A 202 1.79 5.72 -6.44
C GLU A 202 0.89 5.09 -5.36
N PRO A 203 0.39 5.84 -4.37
CA PRO A 203 -0.40 5.29 -3.27
C PRO A 203 -1.68 4.56 -3.69
N GLU A 204 -2.27 4.91 -4.82
CA GLU A 204 -3.55 4.33 -5.26
C GLU A 204 -3.44 3.53 -6.56
N LYS A 205 -2.36 3.69 -7.30
CA LYS A 205 -2.17 3.05 -8.60
C LYS A 205 -0.72 2.74 -8.88
N THR A 206 -0.50 1.75 -9.73
CA THR A 206 0.81 1.41 -10.28
C THR A 206 0.71 1.43 -11.80
N SER A 207 1.63 2.12 -12.45
CA SER A 207 1.63 2.34 -13.91
C SER A 207 2.89 1.77 -14.54
N LEU A 208 2.76 1.32 -15.79
CA LEU A 208 3.84 0.81 -16.64
C LEU A 208 4.07 1.74 -17.81
N LEU A 209 5.34 2.05 -18.10
CA LEU A 209 5.79 2.67 -19.33
C LEU A 209 6.79 1.73 -20.03
N LEU A 210 6.72 1.67 -21.33
CA LEU A 210 7.68 0.96 -22.20
C LEU A 210 8.33 1.96 -23.16
N ASP A 211 9.64 2.03 -23.17
CA ASP A 211 10.44 2.97 -23.96
C ASP A 211 10.01 4.44 -23.77
N GLY A 212 9.50 4.78 -22.58
CA GLY A 212 9.01 6.11 -22.20
C GLY A 212 7.53 6.36 -22.50
N GLU A 213 6.87 5.48 -23.26
CA GLU A 213 5.46 5.62 -23.60
C GLU A 213 4.56 4.88 -22.59
N PRO A 214 3.42 5.47 -22.17
CA PRO A 214 2.48 4.81 -21.28
C PRO A 214 1.97 3.48 -21.90
N ALA A 215 2.15 2.38 -21.17
CA ALA A 215 1.76 1.04 -21.62
C ALA A 215 0.60 0.45 -20.82
N GLY A 216 0.27 1.01 -19.66
CA GLY A 216 -0.91 0.62 -18.89
C GLY A 216 -0.85 1.02 -17.42
N THR A 217 -2.03 1.02 -16.80
CA THR A 217 -2.20 1.07 -15.36
C THR A 217 -2.67 -0.30 -14.90
N ALA A 218 -2.12 -0.77 -13.78
CA ALA A 218 -2.39 -2.11 -13.28
C ALA A 218 -3.87 -2.28 -12.89
N VAL A 219 -4.48 -3.36 -13.36
CA VAL A 219 -5.87 -3.74 -13.10
C VAL A 219 -5.91 -5.11 -12.46
N LEU A 220 -6.74 -5.27 -11.44
CA LEU A 220 -6.93 -6.54 -10.73
C LEU A 220 -7.45 -7.62 -11.69
N LYS A 221 -6.75 -8.76 -11.73
CA LYS A 221 -7.16 -9.95 -12.48
C LYS A 221 -8.04 -10.85 -11.61
N ASN A 222 -8.92 -11.60 -12.25
CA ASN A 222 -9.73 -12.64 -11.61
C ASN A 222 -10.63 -12.14 -10.46
N PHE A 223 -11.00 -10.86 -10.49
CA PHE A 223 -12.07 -10.40 -9.62
C PHE A 223 -13.38 -11.04 -10.08
N SER A 224 -13.79 -12.11 -9.39
CA SER A 224 -15.15 -12.62 -9.57
C SER A 224 -16.09 -11.61 -8.94
N ASP A 225 -16.85 -10.89 -9.75
CA ASP A 225 -17.88 -9.95 -9.28
C ASP A 225 -19.02 -10.70 -8.57
N LYS A 226 -18.69 -11.40 -7.46
CA LYS A 226 -19.68 -11.97 -6.55
C LYS A 226 -20.50 -10.88 -5.87
N SER A 227 -20.14 -9.63 -6.06
CA SER A 227 -20.82 -8.46 -5.52
C SER A 227 -22.11 -8.11 -6.25
N LYS A 228 -22.48 -8.83 -7.31
CA LYS A 228 -23.73 -8.52 -8.05
C LYS A 228 -24.96 -8.51 -7.15
N ASP A 229 -25.01 -9.41 -6.18
CA ASP A 229 -26.15 -9.50 -5.23
C ASP A 229 -26.11 -8.44 -4.12
N PHE A 230 -24.93 -7.92 -3.81
CA PHE A 230 -24.74 -6.87 -2.80
C PHE A 230 -24.78 -5.45 -3.40
N SER A 231 -24.67 -5.34 -4.71
CA SER A 231 -24.53 -4.08 -5.43
C SER A 231 -25.74 -3.16 -5.29
N ASP A 232 -26.91 -3.69 -5.05
CA ASP A 232 -28.15 -2.89 -4.99
C ASP A 232 -28.21 -1.93 -3.80
N LYS A 233 -27.62 -2.29 -2.67
CA LYS A 233 -27.49 -1.37 -1.51
C LYS A 233 -26.42 -0.30 -1.67
N PHE A 234 -25.43 -0.52 -2.54
CA PHE A 234 -24.25 0.34 -2.65
C PHE A 234 -24.04 0.92 -4.06
N LYS A 235 -25.05 0.88 -4.90
CA LYS A 235 -25.05 1.37 -6.31
C LYS A 235 -24.47 2.80 -6.49
N HIS A 236 -24.47 3.60 -5.44
CA HIS A 236 -24.04 5.00 -5.50
C HIS A 236 -22.61 5.24 -5.02
N ARG A 237 -21.86 4.21 -4.63
CA ARG A 237 -20.50 4.37 -4.17
C ARG A 237 -19.52 4.01 -5.29
N PRO A 238 -18.58 4.89 -5.65
CA PRO A 238 -17.60 4.58 -6.68
C PRO A 238 -16.78 3.37 -6.25
N LYS A 239 -16.70 2.35 -7.09
CA LYS A 239 -15.76 1.25 -6.93
C LYS A 239 -14.36 1.82 -7.14
N VAL A 240 -13.58 1.93 -6.07
CA VAL A 240 -12.18 2.34 -6.16
C VAL A 240 -11.34 1.08 -6.32
N HIS A 241 -10.73 0.92 -7.48
CA HIS A 241 -9.72 -0.11 -7.70
C HIS A 241 -8.37 0.46 -7.32
N ARG A 242 -7.75 -0.12 -6.29
CA ARG A 242 -6.39 0.24 -5.88
C ARG A 242 -5.43 -0.82 -6.39
N SER A 243 -4.42 -0.38 -7.10
CA SER A 243 -3.32 -1.23 -7.54
C SER A 243 -2.00 -0.84 -6.88
N THR A 244 -2.07 -0.50 -5.59
CA THR A 244 -0.88 -0.22 -4.77
C THR A 244 0.04 -1.42 -4.79
N PHE A 245 1.32 -1.21 -5.06
CA PHE A 245 2.33 -2.25 -5.08
C PHE A 245 3.54 -1.84 -4.23
N ILE A 246 3.89 -2.69 -3.28
CA ILE A 246 5.14 -2.60 -2.55
C ILE A 246 6.23 -3.22 -3.42
N LEU A 247 7.22 -2.42 -3.80
CA LEU A 247 8.28 -2.88 -4.70
C LEU A 247 9.15 -3.93 -4.00
N PRO A 248 9.16 -5.19 -4.50
CA PRO A 248 9.93 -6.27 -3.88
C PRO A 248 11.40 -6.19 -4.31
N LEU A 249 12.31 -6.07 -3.36
CA LEU A 249 13.72 -5.77 -3.63
C LEU A 249 14.69 -6.77 -2.98
N LYS A 250 14.27 -8.03 -2.79
CA LYS A 250 15.17 -9.09 -2.28
C LYS A 250 15.94 -9.80 -3.36
N GLU A 251 15.28 -10.14 -4.46
CA GLU A 251 15.85 -10.92 -5.54
C GLU A 251 15.45 -10.35 -6.90
N LEU A 252 16.38 -10.37 -7.84
CA LEU A 252 16.21 -9.97 -9.23
C LEU A 252 16.37 -11.20 -10.13
N GLY A 253 15.37 -11.46 -10.99
CA GLY A 253 15.43 -12.43 -12.07
C GLY A 253 15.36 -13.88 -11.64
N SER A 254 14.60 -14.24 -10.57
CA SER A 254 14.52 -15.61 -10.05
C SER A 254 14.08 -16.65 -11.09
N SER A 255 13.19 -16.28 -12.02
CA SER A 255 12.79 -17.13 -13.14
C SER A 255 12.77 -16.41 -14.49
N PHE A 256 13.35 -15.21 -14.56
CA PHE A 256 13.36 -14.40 -15.76
C PHE A 256 14.27 -14.99 -16.84
N GLN A 257 13.72 -15.26 -18.01
CA GLN A 257 14.44 -15.76 -19.18
C GLN A 257 14.85 -14.59 -20.09
N GLY A 258 15.98 -13.97 -19.74
CA GLY A 258 16.43 -12.77 -20.43
C GLY A 258 17.68 -12.17 -19.80
N LYS A 259 17.93 -10.93 -20.16
CA LYS A 259 19.04 -10.13 -19.62
C LYS A 259 18.48 -8.85 -19.01
N VAL A 260 19.00 -8.47 -17.85
CA VAL A 260 18.81 -7.14 -17.27
C VAL A 260 20.14 -6.41 -17.36
N PHE A 261 20.17 -5.32 -18.11
CA PHE A 261 21.38 -4.54 -18.34
C PHE A 261 21.60 -3.50 -17.24
N HIS A 262 20.46 -2.96 -16.75
CA HIS A 262 20.46 -1.87 -15.80
C HIS A 262 19.14 -1.85 -15.02
N MET A 263 19.22 -1.57 -13.73
CA MET A 263 18.08 -1.29 -12.87
C MET A 263 18.38 -0.05 -12.02
N ASN A 264 17.47 0.90 -11.98
CA ASN A 264 17.51 2.07 -11.11
C ASN A 264 16.20 2.18 -10.34
N VAL A 265 16.29 2.50 -9.05
CA VAL A 265 15.15 2.78 -8.19
C VAL A 265 15.35 4.12 -7.53
N GLN A 266 14.34 4.97 -7.62
CA GLN A 266 14.36 6.32 -7.03
C GLN A 266 13.00 6.69 -6.48
N PRO A 267 12.92 7.60 -5.48
CA PRO A 267 11.66 8.21 -5.06
C PRO A 267 11.07 9.05 -6.19
N LEU A 268 9.73 9.21 -6.17
CA LEU A 268 9.03 10.16 -7.05
C LEU A 268 9.15 11.57 -6.51
#